data_51f1fa0b6062c148ab41e877567965c1
#
_entry.id   51f1fa0b6062c148ab41e877567965c1
#
_cell.length_a   1.000
_cell.length_b   1.000
_cell.length_c   1.000
_cell.angle_alpha   90.00
_cell.angle_beta   90.00
_cell.angle_gamma   90.00
#
_symmetry.space_group_name_H-M   'P 1'
#
loop_
_entity.id
_entity.type
_entity.pdbx_description
1 polymer ?
#
loop_
_entity_poly.entity_id
_entity_poly.type
_entity_poly.pdbx_seq_one_letter_code
_entity_poly.pdbx_strand_id
1 'polypeptide(L)'
;METGDMMATDGLEELKKFDAIYFGSAGDPRIPDHISLWGLRLAICQSFDQYANVRPARLLPGISSPLKDASSNDIDWVIVRENTEGEYAGAGGRVHTGHPEEVGLDVSVFTRSGVERVQRFALDLARSRKRKR
;
A
#
# COMPACT_ATOMS: atom_id res chain seq x y z
N MET A 1 -20.51 5.15 10.55
CA MET A 1 -20.21 6.59 10.33
C MET A 1 -20.76 7.50 11.43
N GLU A 2 -21.15 6.91 12.55
CA GLU A 2 -21.68 7.68 13.68
C GLU A 2 -20.59 8.49 14.40
N THR A 3 -19.34 8.04 14.37
CA THR A 3 -18.20 8.71 15.04
C THR A 3 -17.34 9.57 14.11
N GLY A 4 -17.43 9.41 12.79
CA GLY A 4 -16.55 10.05 11.82
C GLY A 4 -15.17 9.41 11.68
N ASP A 5 -14.84 8.44 12.53
CA ASP A 5 -13.57 7.73 12.54
C ASP A 5 -13.64 6.44 11.72
N MET A 6 -12.52 6.06 11.11
CA MET A 6 -12.41 4.81 10.33
C MET A 6 -12.03 3.60 11.19
N MET A 7 -11.56 3.84 12.42
CA MET A 7 -11.13 2.81 13.37
C MET A 7 -11.40 3.31 14.79
N ALA A 8 -11.63 2.37 15.74
CA ALA A 8 -11.73 2.71 17.15
C ALA A 8 -10.44 3.38 17.66
N THR A 9 -10.55 4.25 18.66
CA THR A 9 -9.40 5.01 19.20
C THR A 9 -8.27 4.11 19.68
N ASP A 10 -8.60 2.94 20.22
CA ASP A 10 -7.66 1.91 20.69
C ASP A 10 -7.39 0.82 19.64
N GLY A 11 -7.91 0.97 18.41
CA GLY A 11 -7.87 -0.07 17.38
C GLY A 11 -6.47 -0.57 17.05
N LEU A 12 -5.45 0.29 17.02
CA LEU A 12 -4.08 -0.14 16.79
C LEU A 12 -3.53 -0.99 17.95
N GLU A 13 -3.86 -0.64 19.19
CA GLU A 13 -3.43 -1.41 20.36
C GLU A 13 -4.15 -2.77 20.41
N GLU A 14 -5.41 -2.83 20.01
CA GLU A 14 -6.12 -4.10 19.87
C GLU A 14 -5.49 -4.99 18.77
N LEU A 15 -5.14 -4.41 17.64
CA LEU A 15 -4.51 -5.15 16.53
C LEU A 15 -3.14 -5.72 16.89
N LYS A 16 -2.37 -5.08 17.79
CA LYS A 16 -1.06 -5.59 18.27
C LYS A 16 -1.15 -6.94 18.98
N LYS A 17 -2.31 -7.33 19.46
CA LYS A 17 -2.50 -8.59 20.18
C LYS A 17 -2.55 -9.82 19.26
N PHE A 18 -2.60 -9.62 17.96
CA PHE A 18 -2.74 -10.69 16.97
C PHE A 18 -1.48 -10.85 16.12
N ASP A 19 -1.17 -12.09 15.74
CA ASP A 19 -0.02 -12.42 14.89
C ASP A 19 -0.22 -12.00 13.43
N ALA A 20 -1.47 -11.86 12.98
CA ALA A 20 -1.80 -11.47 11.63
C ALA A 20 -3.10 -10.67 11.57
N ILE A 21 -3.20 -9.77 10.60
CA ILE A 21 -4.38 -8.97 10.32
C ILE A 21 -4.93 -9.40 8.96
N TYR A 22 -6.14 -9.99 8.95
CA TYR A 22 -6.85 -10.23 7.71
C TYR A 22 -7.64 -8.98 7.34
N PHE A 23 -7.14 -8.27 6.32
CA PHE A 23 -7.70 -7.00 5.87
C PHE A 23 -8.38 -7.20 4.51
N GLY A 24 -9.69 -6.98 4.47
CA GLY A 24 -10.45 -7.01 3.24
C GLY A 24 -10.31 -5.72 2.43
N SER A 25 -11.24 -5.51 1.54
CA SER A 25 -11.38 -4.26 0.79
C SER A 25 -12.16 -3.25 1.62
N ALA A 26 -11.63 -2.04 1.76
CA ALA A 26 -12.31 -0.92 2.39
C ALA A 26 -12.53 0.19 1.36
N GLY A 27 -13.76 0.65 1.24
CA GLY A 27 -14.14 1.75 0.37
C GLY A 27 -15.66 1.89 0.33
N ASP A 28 -16.12 3.13 0.30
CA ASP A 28 -17.53 3.47 0.15
C ASP A 28 -17.61 4.74 -0.70
N PRO A 29 -18.42 4.78 -1.79
CA PRO A 29 -18.51 5.96 -2.66
C PRO A 29 -18.90 7.26 -1.94
N ARG A 30 -19.45 7.15 -0.75
CA ARG A 30 -19.84 8.29 0.10
C ARG A 30 -18.70 8.81 0.97
N ILE A 31 -17.61 8.06 1.08
CA ILE A 31 -16.44 8.42 1.91
C ILE A 31 -15.28 8.74 0.97
N PRO A 32 -14.74 9.96 1.01
CA PRO A 32 -13.56 10.31 0.23
C PRO A 32 -12.39 9.36 0.50
N ASP A 33 -11.67 8.97 -0.55
CA ASP A 33 -10.57 8.00 -0.48
C ASP A 33 -9.48 8.41 0.53
N HIS A 34 -9.19 9.70 0.63
CA HIS A 34 -8.20 10.18 1.59
C HIS A 34 -8.58 9.91 3.05
N ILE A 35 -9.87 9.85 3.40
CA ILE A 35 -10.32 9.53 4.76
C ILE A 35 -10.13 8.03 5.02
N SER A 36 -10.62 7.16 4.13
CA SER A 36 -10.51 5.71 4.31
C SER A 36 -9.06 5.23 4.19
N LEU A 37 -8.26 5.83 3.32
CA LEU A 37 -6.87 5.46 3.12
C LEU A 37 -6.00 5.84 4.34
N TRP A 38 -6.05 7.11 4.74
CA TRP A 38 -5.22 7.62 5.85
C TRP A 38 -5.74 7.19 7.22
N GLY A 39 -7.07 7.18 7.41
CA GLY A 39 -7.68 6.85 8.69
C GLY A 39 -7.70 5.34 9.03
N LEU A 40 -7.46 4.46 8.05
CA LEU A 40 -7.52 3.02 8.30
C LEU A 40 -6.29 2.31 7.76
N ARG A 41 -6.17 2.19 6.42
CA ARG A 41 -5.14 1.34 5.82
C ARG A 41 -3.73 1.84 6.12
N LEU A 42 -3.45 3.10 5.87
CA LEU A 42 -2.11 3.66 6.08
C LEU A 42 -1.78 3.77 7.58
N ALA A 43 -2.76 4.07 8.42
CA ALA A 43 -2.59 4.05 9.86
C ALA A 43 -2.07 2.69 10.35
N ILE A 44 -2.65 1.59 9.87
CA ILE A 44 -2.21 0.22 10.19
C ILE A 44 -0.82 -0.04 9.61
N CYS A 45 -0.62 0.19 8.31
CA CYS A 45 0.63 -0.13 7.63
C CYS A 45 1.83 0.62 8.23
N GLN A 46 1.67 1.90 8.54
CA GLN A 46 2.73 2.72 9.11
C GLN A 46 3.01 2.38 10.58
N SER A 47 1.96 2.18 11.39
CA SER A 47 2.12 1.86 12.81
C SER A 47 2.79 0.51 13.06
N PHE A 48 2.62 -0.44 12.14
CA PHE A 48 3.24 -1.77 12.21
C PHE A 48 4.48 -1.91 11.31
N ASP A 49 4.97 -0.81 10.73
CA ASP A 49 6.09 -0.78 9.78
C ASP A 49 5.98 -1.86 8.68
N GLN A 50 4.79 -2.00 8.12
CA GLN A 50 4.51 -2.95 7.04
C GLN A 50 5.03 -2.42 5.70
N TYR A 51 6.34 -2.27 5.59
CA TYR A 51 7.01 -1.59 4.49
C TYR A 51 6.94 -2.33 3.15
N ALA A 52 6.86 -3.66 3.17
CA ALA A 52 6.83 -4.48 1.96
C ALA A 52 5.42 -4.94 1.60
N ASN A 53 4.85 -4.39 0.55
CA ASN A 53 3.60 -4.86 -0.02
C ASN A 53 3.90 -5.88 -1.13
N VAL A 54 3.65 -7.15 -0.86
CA VAL A 54 3.95 -8.28 -1.75
C VAL A 54 2.71 -8.64 -2.56
N ARG A 55 2.78 -8.46 -3.87
CA ARG A 55 1.67 -8.67 -4.80
C ARG A 55 1.97 -9.77 -5.81
N PRO A 56 1.51 -11.00 -5.58
CA PRO A 56 1.60 -12.04 -6.60
C PRO A 56 0.62 -11.75 -7.75
N ALA A 57 1.09 -11.92 -8.98
CA ALA A 57 0.28 -11.82 -10.19
C ALA A 57 0.50 -13.08 -11.03
N ARG A 58 -0.57 -13.83 -11.24
CA ARG A 58 -0.58 -15.06 -12.05
C ARG A 58 -1.80 -15.07 -12.94
N LEU A 59 -1.62 -15.58 -14.15
CA LEU A 59 -2.76 -15.91 -15.01
C LEU A 59 -3.34 -17.24 -14.55
N LEU A 60 -4.58 -17.19 -14.04
CA LEU A 60 -5.28 -18.39 -13.56
C LEU A 60 -5.84 -19.19 -14.74
N PRO A 61 -6.01 -20.52 -14.59
CA PRO A 61 -6.65 -21.34 -15.59
C PRO A 61 -8.06 -20.81 -15.93
N GLY A 62 -8.37 -20.75 -17.23
CA GLY A 62 -9.66 -20.26 -17.73
C GLY A 62 -9.80 -18.75 -17.82
N ILE A 63 -8.79 -17.98 -17.41
CA ILE A 63 -8.77 -16.52 -17.54
C ILE A 63 -7.89 -16.13 -18.74
N SER A 64 -8.41 -15.24 -19.58
CA SER A 64 -7.65 -14.65 -20.68
C SER A 64 -6.88 -13.43 -20.19
N SER A 65 -5.61 -13.33 -20.62
CA SER A 65 -4.79 -12.15 -20.35
C SER A 65 -5.23 -10.96 -21.22
N PRO A 66 -5.23 -9.73 -20.69
CA PRO A 66 -5.35 -8.53 -21.53
C PRO A 66 -4.09 -8.26 -22.37
N LEU A 67 -2.97 -8.90 -22.04
CA LEU A 67 -1.74 -8.81 -22.82
C LEU A 67 -1.83 -9.78 -24.00
N LYS A 68 -1.47 -9.28 -25.18
CA LYS A 68 -1.47 -10.08 -26.40
C LYS A 68 -0.50 -11.27 -26.27
N ASP A 69 -0.95 -12.45 -26.65
CA ASP A 69 -0.19 -13.69 -26.72
C ASP A 69 0.46 -14.13 -25.38
N ALA A 70 0.00 -13.59 -24.24
CA ALA A 70 0.51 -13.97 -22.93
C ALA A 70 -0.21 -15.19 -22.37
N SER A 71 0.55 -16.16 -21.92
CA SER A 71 0.11 -17.41 -21.30
C SER A 71 0.37 -17.43 -19.79
N SER A 72 -0.12 -18.47 -19.12
CA SER A 72 0.18 -18.71 -17.69
C SER A 72 1.66 -18.94 -17.41
N ASN A 73 2.45 -19.32 -18.42
CA ASN A 73 3.89 -19.45 -18.30
C ASN A 73 4.62 -18.11 -18.35
N ASP A 74 4.00 -17.10 -18.92
CA ASP A 74 4.59 -15.75 -19.05
C ASP A 74 4.28 -14.88 -17.82
N ILE A 75 3.10 -15.06 -17.23
CA ILE A 75 2.62 -14.28 -16.10
C ILE A 75 2.69 -15.10 -14.81
N ASP A 76 3.84 -15.07 -14.17
CA ASP A 76 4.09 -15.54 -12.81
C ASP A 76 5.06 -14.55 -12.14
N TRP A 77 4.54 -13.42 -11.71
CA TRP A 77 5.30 -12.32 -11.13
C TRP A 77 5.00 -12.16 -9.66
N VAL A 78 5.94 -11.59 -8.94
CA VAL A 78 5.69 -11.00 -7.63
C VAL A 78 6.23 -9.59 -7.64
N ILE A 79 5.32 -8.64 -7.47
CA ILE A 79 5.64 -7.23 -7.39
C ILE A 79 5.80 -6.88 -5.92
N VAL A 80 6.99 -6.43 -5.55
CA VAL A 80 7.25 -5.91 -4.20
C VAL A 80 7.23 -4.40 -4.27
N ARG A 81 6.31 -3.79 -3.53
CA ARG A 81 6.14 -2.34 -3.48
C ARG A 81 6.45 -1.82 -2.09
N GLU A 82 7.17 -0.71 -2.02
CA GLU A 82 7.29 0.06 -0.79
C GLU A 82 5.91 0.57 -0.35
N ASN A 83 5.62 0.58 0.94
CA ASN A 83 4.27 0.77 1.43
C ASN A 83 4.14 1.81 2.55
N THR A 84 5.23 2.41 3.00
CA THR A 84 5.28 3.34 4.14
C THR A 84 5.93 4.68 3.81
N GLU A 85 6.68 4.75 2.73
CA GLU A 85 7.35 5.94 2.22
C GLU A 85 6.83 6.32 0.82
N GLY A 86 7.49 7.21 0.12
CA GLY A 86 7.12 7.71 -1.18
C GLY A 86 5.85 8.55 -1.11
N GLU A 87 4.86 8.21 -1.90
CA GLU A 87 3.53 8.83 -1.93
C GLU A 87 2.77 8.67 -0.61
N TYR A 88 3.15 7.68 0.19
CA TYR A 88 2.51 7.37 1.48
C TYR A 88 3.19 8.01 2.68
N ALA A 89 4.19 8.87 2.46
CA ALA A 89 4.87 9.58 3.53
C ALA A 89 3.98 10.62 4.24
N GLY A 90 2.92 11.09 3.55
CA GLY A 90 2.02 12.11 4.09
C GLY A 90 2.66 13.49 4.24
N ALA A 91 3.74 13.73 3.51
CA ALA A 91 4.43 15.02 3.50
C ALA A 91 3.79 15.95 2.47
N GLY A 92 3.29 17.09 2.91
CA GLY A 92 2.63 18.03 2.01
C GLY A 92 1.71 18.98 2.76
N GLY A 93 0.81 19.60 2.02
CA GLY A 93 -0.15 20.53 2.59
C GLY A 93 -0.76 21.47 1.58
N ARG A 94 -1.44 22.51 2.07
CA ARG A 94 -2.04 23.55 1.26
C ARG A 94 -1.58 24.91 1.73
N VAL A 95 -1.38 25.82 0.79
CA VAL A 95 -1.14 27.24 1.04
C VAL A 95 -2.21 28.07 0.31
N HIS A 96 -2.50 29.24 0.83
CA HIS A 96 -3.59 30.12 0.34
C HIS A 96 -4.95 29.43 0.30
N THR A 97 -5.25 28.58 1.28
CA THR A 97 -6.50 27.81 1.34
C THR A 97 -7.73 28.70 1.26
N GLY A 98 -8.63 28.37 0.32
CA GLY A 98 -9.86 29.12 0.07
C GLY A 98 -9.69 30.39 -0.79
N HIS A 99 -8.49 30.67 -1.29
CA HIS A 99 -8.20 31.75 -2.23
C HIS A 99 -8.03 31.23 -3.66
N PRO A 100 -8.22 32.11 -4.69
CA PRO A 100 -8.00 31.70 -6.09
C PRO A 100 -6.58 31.18 -6.37
N GLU A 101 -5.61 31.60 -5.57
CA GLU A 101 -4.20 31.21 -5.65
C GLU A 101 -3.88 29.98 -4.77
N GLU A 102 -4.86 29.19 -4.37
CA GLU A 102 -4.64 28.00 -3.56
C GLU A 102 -3.71 27.01 -4.27
N VAL A 103 -2.69 26.53 -3.54
CA VAL A 103 -1.74 25.54 -4.02
C VAL A 103 -1.78 24.32 -3.11
N GLY A 104 -1.92 23.13 -3.70
CA GLY A 104 -1.72 21.85 -3.04
C GLY A 104 -0.31 21.34 -3.28
N LEU A 105 0.33 20.83 -2.23
CA LEU A 105 1.64 20.21 -2.27
C LEU A 105 1.53 18.77 -1.82
N ASP A 106 2.10 17.85 -2.59
CA ASP A 106 2.30 16.45 -2.21
C ASP A 106 3.76 16.06 -2.50
N VAL A 107 4.46 15.60 -1.47
CA VAL A 107 5.90 15.36 -1.52
C VAL A 107 6.20 13.89 -1.29
N SER A 108 6.73 13.22 -2.28
CA SER A 108 7.23 11.85 -2.15
C SER A 108 8.58 11.86 -1.42
N VAL A 109 8.65 11.21 -0.28
CA VAL A 109 9.85 11.12 0.55
C VAL A 109 10.43 9.72 0.47
N PHE A 110 11.71 9.62 0.14
CA PHE A 110 12.44 8.36 0.08
C PHE A 110 13.68 8.44 0.97
N THR A 111 13.74 7.57 1.97
CA THR A 111 14.96 7.44 2.76
C THR A 111 15.85 6.35 2.18
N ARG A 112 17.15 6.46 2.40
CA ARG A 112 18.10 5.40 2.01
C ARG A 112 17.73 4.06 2.65
N SER A 113 17.40 4.07 3.93
CA SER A 113 17.00 2.86 4.68
C SER A 113 15.73 2.22 4.12
N GLY A 114 14.71 3.02 3.78
CA GLY A 114 13.47 2.54 3.18
C GLY A 114 13.70 1.89 1.81
N VAL A 115 14.50 2.55 0.97
CA VAL A 115 14.86 2.01 -0.35
C VAL A 115 15.70 0.73 -0.22
N GLU A 116 16.72 0.71 0.63
CA GLU A 116 17.58 -0.46 0.82
C GLU A 116 16.79 -1.67 1.35
N ARG A 117 15.90 -1.48 2.35
CA ARG A 117 15.15 -2.59 2.96
C ARG A 117 14.18 -3.26 1.98
N VAL A 118 13.43 -2.47 1.20
CA VAL A 118 12.48 -3.03 0.23
C VAL A 118 13.18 -3.73 -0.93
N GLN A 119 14.31 -3.19 -1.40
CA GLN A 119 15.13 -3.82 -2.43
C GLN A 119 15.75 -5.13 -1.93
N ARG A 120 16.29 -5.14 -0.72
CA ARG A 120 16.85 -6.36 -0.10
C ARG A 120 15.78 -7.44 0.01
N PHE A 121 14.61 -7.09 0.52
CA PHE A 121 13.46 -8.00 0.60
C PHE A 121 13.10 -8.58 -0.78
N ALA A 122 13.00 -7.73 -1.80
CA ALA A 122 12.65 -8.15 -3.16
C ALA A 122 13.71 -9.09 -3.76
N LEU A 123 14.99 -8.80 -3.56
CA LEU A 123 16.09 -9.64 -4.05
C LEU A 123 16.13 -11.01 -3.35
N ASP A 124 15.92 -11.04 -2.05
CA ASP A 124 15.90 -12.28 -1.29
C ASP A 124 14.69 -13.14 -1.67
N LEU A 125 13.53 -12.50 -1.86
CA LEU A 125 12.35 -13.18 -2.40
C LEU A 125 12.62 -13.75 -3.80
N ALA A 126 13.22 -12.98 -4.70
CA ALA A 126 13.58 -13.44 -6.04
C ALA A 126 14.54 -14.64 -6.00
N ARG A 127 15.54 -14.63 -5.11
CA ARG A 127 16.46 -15.76 -4.91
C ARG A 127 15.75 -17.03 -4.46
N SER A 128 14.72 -16.93 -3.64
CA SER A 128 13.94 -18.07 -3.15
C SER A 128 13.02 -18.68 -4.22
N ARG A 129 12.65 -17.91 -5.25
CA ARG A 129 11.76 -18.35 -6.33
C ARG A 129 12.47 -19.27 -7.32
N LYS A 130 11.77 -20.29 -7.84
CA LYS A 130 12.31 -21.20 -8.88
C LYS A 130 12.82 -20.45 -10.11
N ARG A 131 12.14 -19.42 -10.53
CA ARG A 131 12.47 -18.60 -11.72
C ARG A 131 13.56 -17.55 -11.44
N LYS A 132 13.95 -17.33 -10.19
CA LYS A 132 14.96 -16.35 -9.79
C LYS A 132 14.68 -14.90 -10.24
N ARG A 133 13.42 -14.55 -10.39
CA ARG A 133 12.96 -13.24 -10.84
C ARG A 133 11.54 -12.93 -10.34
#